data_00624d3d31195c640fedaa5dc8831c6c
#
_entry.id   00624d3d31195c640fedaa5dc8831c6c
#
_cell.length_a   1.000
_cell.length_b   1.000
_cell.length_c   1.000
_cell.angle_alpha   90.00
_cell.angle_beta   90.00
_cell.angle_gamma   90.00
#
_symmetry.space_group_name_H-M   'P 1'
#
loop_
_entity.id
_entity.type
_entity.pdbx_description
1 polymer ?
#
loop_
_entity_poly.entity_id
_entity_poly.type
_entity_poly.pdbx_seq_one_letter_code
_entity_poly.pdbx_strand_id
1 'polypeptide(L)'
;GYDGRYFLEGNFGYTGSETFAKGYRFGFFPAMGLAWYISNEHYYPEALKKVVSKLKLRFSIGRTGNDDTGGNRFLYRGTMKQDNSGYNIGFSNSGALGGVGNGITEAQFESPFLSWEIEDKRNFGIDLGLFDNRIDLQVDYFNNKRKDILLQRNTVSNVTGFQQMPWQNFGIVKNQGVDASLNLNYKVGEVNLSARGNFTFARNEILEYDQVPQVYPWLEKKGTRLNSWKLYIADGLYTADDFNITGEGLNRQYELKPGVVSGLSSGVRPGDI
;
A
#
# COMPACT_ATOMS: atom_id res chain seq x y z
N GLY A 1 32.15 14.80 6.60
CA GLY A 1 32.00 15.07 8.03
C GLY A 1 32.97 16.14 8.51
N TYR A 2 32.63 16.84 9.56
CA TYR A 2 33.48 17.83 10.20
C TYR A 2 33.72 17.41 11.64
N ASP A 3 35.02 17.27 12.01
CA ASP A 3 35.54 16.97 13.35
C ASP A 3 34.89 15.76 14.05
N GLY A 4 34.41 14.77 13.28
CA GLY A 4 33.72 13.59 13.83
C GLY A 4 32.41 13.89 14.57
N ARG A 5 31.88 15.12 14.46
CA ARG A 5 30.68 15.61 15.14
C ARG A 5 29.51 15.86 14.20
N TYR A 6 29.77 16.53 13.09
CA TYR A 6 28.76 16.92 12.13
C TYR A 6 28.95 16.17 10.82
N PHE A 7 27.87 15.61 10.29
CA PHE A 7 27.88 14.87 9.04
C PHE A 7 26.80 15.43 8.14
N LEU A 8 27.16 15.70 6.92
CA LEU A 8 26.29 16.10 5.83
C LEU A 8 26.55 15.14 4.68
N GLU A 9 25.48 14.58 4.13
CA GLU A 9 25.52 13.73 2.96
C GLU A 9 24.45 14.20 1.97
N GLY A 10 24.78 14.26 0.69
CA GLY A 10 23.86 14.57 -0.38
C GLY A 10 24.03 13.55 -1.49
N ASN A 11 22.92 12.97 -1.94
CA ASN A 11 22.86 12.03 -3.03
C ASN A 11 21.79 12.45 -4.02
N PHE A 12 21.93 12.11 -5.28
CA PHE A 12 20.86 12.25 -6.25
C PHE A 12 20.92 11.15 -7.29
N GLY A 13 19.75 10.76 -7.79
CA GLY A 13 19.58 9.89 -8.94
C GLY A 13 18.88 10.64 -10.06
N TYR A 14 19.31 10.44 -11.29
CA TYR A 14 18.61 10.86 -12.49
C TYR A 14 18.42 9.64 -13.36
N THR A 15 17.18 9.14 -13.44
CA THR A 15 16.88 7.85 -14.06
C THR A 15 15.77 8.00 -15.07
N GLY A 16 15.88 7.27 -16.19
CA GLY A 16 14.87 7.24 -17.24
C GLY A 16 14.23 5.87 -17.37
N SER A 17 12.92 5.82 -17.64
CA SER A 17 12.17 4.61 -17.94
C SER A 17 11.45 4.73 -19.27
N GLU A 18 11.52 3.68 -20.08
CA GLU A 18 10.79 3.60 -21.35
C GLU A 18 9.30 3.25 -21.18
N THR A 19 8.90 2.91 -19.96
CA THR A 19 7.51 2.66 -19.59
C THR A 19 6.63 3.89 -19.84
N PHE A 20 7.22 5.08 -19.80
CA PHE A 20 6.54 6.36 -19.98
C PHE A 20 6.76 6.99 -21.36
N ALA A 21 5.85 7.85 -21.78
CA ALA A 21 5.94 8.60 -23.03
C ALA A 21 7.14 9.54 -23.04
N LYS A 22 7.61 9.91 -24.22
CA LYS A 22 8.67 10.90 -24.42
C LYS A 22 8.27 12.22 -23.74
N GLY A 23 9.13 12.72 -22.84
CA GLY A 23 8.86 13.91 -22.01
C GLY A 23 8.54 13.58 -20.56
N TYR A 24 8.09 12.36 -20.26
CA TYR A 24 7.76 11.90 -18.88
C TYR A 24 8.71 10.79 -18.38
N ARG A 25 9.69 10.40 -19.20
CA ARG A 25 10.58 9.26 -18.92
C ARG A 25 11.54 9.48 -17.76
N PHE A 26 12.04 10.71 -17.60
CA PHE A 26 13.13 10.98 -16.66
C PHE A 26 12.60 11.51 -15.33
N GLY A 27 13.09 10.90 -14.24
CA GLY A 27 12.83 11.32 -12.87
C GLY A 27 14.12 11.79 -12.18
N PHE A 28 14.01 12.83 -11.34
CA PHE A 28 15.08 13.31 -10.49
C PHE A 28 14.76 13.01 -9.03
N PHE A 29 15.69 12.29 -8.38
CA PHE A 29 15.49 11.72 -7.05
C PHE A 29 16.60 12.15 -6.09
N PRO A 30 16.50 13.35 -5.51
CA PRO A 30 17.47 13.85 -4.55
C PRO A 30 17.25 13.24 -3.16
N ALA A 31 18.35 13.12 -2.40
CA ALA A 31 18.33 12.77 -0.98
C ALA A 31 19.39 13.53 -0.22
N MET A 32 19.11 13.90 1.02
CA MET A 32 20.00 14.59 1.92
C MET A 32 19.91 14.00 3.31
N GLY A 33 21.08 13.83 3.94
CA GLY A 33 21.21 13.34 5.31
C GLY A 33 22.04 14.29 6.14
N LEU A 34 21.61 14.48 7.39
CA LEU A 34 22.32 15.23 8.43
C LEU A 34 22.49 14.32 9.64
N ALA A 35 23.67 14.37 10.26
CA ALA A 35 23.85 13.73 11.55
C ALA A 35 24.74 14.58 12.47
N TRP A 36 24.37 14.55 13.73
CA TRP A 36 25.07 15.25 14.79
C TRP A 36 25.44 14.28 15.90
N TYR A 37 26.74 14.14 16.13
CA TYR A 37 27.29 13.26 17.16
C TYR A 37 27.51 14.07 18.45
N ILE A 38 26.48 14.19 19.28
CA ILE A 38 26.44 15.05 20.47
C ILE A 38 27.48 14.61 21.49
N SER A 39 27.68 13.30 21.68
CA SER A 39 28.67 12.77 22.64
C SER A 39 30.12 13.07 22.27
N ASN A 40 30.40 13.58 21.06
CA ASN A 40 31.71 14.03 20.63
C ASN A 40 31.94 15.53 20.82
N GLU A 41 30.94 16.27 21.34
CA GLU A 41 31.08 17.68 21.59
C GLU A 41 32.00 17.97 22.76
N HIS A 42 32.72 19.08 22.69
CA HIS A 42 33.66 19.51 23.76
C HIS A 42 32.99 19.80 25.08
N TYR A 43 31.72 20.23 25.05
CA TYR A 43 30.93 20.53 26.25
C TYR A 43 30.23 19.30 26.83
N TYR A 44 30.38 18.10 26.20
CA TYR A 44 29.72 16.89 26.69
C TYR A 44 30.41 16.39 27.99
N PRO A 45 29.68 16.32 29.13
CA PRO A 45 30.27 16.04 30.41
C PRO A 45 30.86 14.62 30.48
N GLU A 46 32.10 14.49 30.96
CA GLU A 46 32.77 13.20 31.16
C GLU A 46 31.98 12.24 32.07
N ALA A 47 31.31 12.77 33.07
CA ALA A 47 30.44 11.99 33.98
C ALA A 47 29.26 11.37 33.20
N LEU A 48 28.68 12.10 32.23
CA LEU A 48 27.58 11.62 31.39
C LEU A 48 28.08 10.61 30.38
N LYS A 49 29.31 10.76 29.86
CA LYS A 49 29.92 9.86 28.89
C LYS A 49 30.12 8.44 29.43
N LYS A 50 30.31 8.29 30.73
CA LYS A 50 30.36 6.97 31.40
C LYS A 50 29.04 6.20 31.33
N VAL A 51 27.90 6.92 31.29
CA VAL A 51 26.58 6.32 31.22
C VAL A 51 26.07 6.31 29.77
N VAL A 52 26.12 7.47 29.10
CA VAL A 52 25.73 7.65 27.70
C VAL A 52 26.98 7.86 26.88
N SER A 53 27.59 6.75 26.45
CA SER A 53 28.84 6.74 25.70
C SER A 53 28.68 7.21 24.26
N LYS A 54 27.48 7.06 23.70
CA LYS A 54 27.15 7.48 22.33
C LYS A 54 25.77 8.13 22.33
N LEU A 55 25.72 9.35 21.80
CA LEU A 55 24.48 10.06 21.50
C LEU A 55 24.60 10.71 20.15
N LYS A 56 23.87 10.22 19.17
CA LYS A 56 23.88 10.71 17.78
C LYS A 56 22.45 10.93 17.32
N LEU A 57 22.17 12.11 16.80
CA LEU A 57 20.94 12.45 16.11
C LEU A 57 21.13 12.32 14.61
N ARG A 58 20.12 11.80 13.91
CA ARG A 58 20.12 11.65 12.46
C ARG A 58 18.83 12.23 11.91
N PHE A 59 18.94 12.92 10.81
CA PHE A 59 17.80 13.39 10.04
C PHE A 59 18.07 13.14 8.57
N SER A 60 17.10 12.61 7.85
CA SER A 60 17.20 12.48 6.40
C SER A 60 15.88 12.81 5.73
N ILE A 61 16.01 13.39 4.55
CA ILE A 61 14.93 13.61 3.60
C ILE A 61 15.37 13.07 2.26
N GLY A 62 14.44 12.49 1.52
CA GLY A 62 14.77 11.98 0.20
C GLY A 62 13.53 11.72 -0.62
N ARG A 63 13.74 11.61 -1.91
CA ARG A 63 12.73 11.26 -2.89
C ARG A 63 13.16 10.00 -3.61
N THR A 64 12.24 9.05 -3.76
CA THR A 64 12.41 7.87 -4.60
C THR A 64 11.30 7.81 -5.63
N GLY A 65 11.60 7.25 -6.80
CA GLY A 65 10.63 7.00 -7.86
C GLY A 65 10.39 5.52 -8.05
N ASN A 66 9.19 5.17 -8.49
CA ASN A 66 8.82 3.84 -8.93
C ASN A 66 8.18 3.94 -10.32
N ASP A 67 8.63 3.12 -11.26
CA ASP A 67 8.12 3.04 -12.63
C ASP A 67 7.33 1.75 -12.92
N ASP A 68 7.02 1.00 -11.87
CA ASP A 68 6.21 -0.21 -11.99
C ASP A 68 4.75 0.14 -12.33
N THR A 69 4.30 -0.40 -13.44
CA THR A 69 2.92 -0.24 -13.94
C THR A 69 2.08 -1.52 -13.78
N GLY A 70 2.45 -2.39 -12.83
CA GLY A 70 1.73 -3.64 -12.58
C GLY A 70 1.79 -4.64 -13.73
N GLY A 71 2.90 -4.64 -14.48
CA GLY A 71 3.11 -5.52 -15.63
C GLY A 71 2.52 -5.01 -16.96
N ASN A 72 1.80 -3.89 -16.94
CA ASN A 72 1.27 -3.27 -18.17
C ASN A 72 2.34 -2.41 -18.82
N ARG A 73 2.82 -2.81 -19.99
CA ARG A 73 3.83 -2.03 -20.74
C ARG A 73 3.16 -1.06 -21.71
N PHE A 74 3.76 0.10 -21.89
CA PHE A 74 3.36 1.09 -22.88
C PHE A 74 1.92 1.60 -22.75
N LEU A 75 1.45 1.81 -21.51
CA LEU A 75 0.12 2.37 -21.22
C LEU A 75 -0.14 3.72 -21.90
N TYR A 76 0.93 4.41 -22.32
CA TYR A 76 0.82 5.68 -23.05
C TYR A 76 0.40 5.51 -24.51
N ARG A 77 0.23 4.26 -25.00
CA ARG A 77 -0.25 3.95 -26.36
C ARG A 77 -1.63 3.32 -26.28
N GLY A 78 -2.56 3.82 -27.07
CA GLY A 78 -3.82 3.14 -27.34
C GLY A 78 -3.61 1.89 -28.18
N THR A 79 -4.32 0.83 -27.88
CA THR A 79 -4.31 -0.40 -28.67
C THR A 79 -5.72 -0.85 -29.01
N MET A 80 -5.88 -1.40 -30.22
CA MET A 80 -7.14 -1.94 -30.70
C MET A 80 -7.04 -3.46 -30.87
N LYS A 81 -8.12 -4.17 -30.55
CA LYS A 81 -8.29 -5.60 -30.83
C LYS A 81 -9.26 -5.80 -31.99
N GLN A 82 -8.91 -6.71 -32.90
CA GLN A 82 -9.70 -7.01 -34.08
C GLN A 82 -10.57 -8.28 -33.93
N ASP A 83 -10.47 -8.98 -32.81
CA ASP A 83 -11.07 -10.31 -32.64
C ASP A 83 -12.35 -10.31 -31.79
N ASN A 84 -12.99 -9.16 -31.60
CA ASN A 84 -14.20 -9.07 -30.81
C ASN A 84 -15.47 -9.27 -31.66
N SER A 85 -16.57 -9.60 -30.94
CA SER A 85 -17.88 -9.77 -31.53
C SER A 85 -18.25 -8.62 -32.43
N GLY A 86 -18.40 -8.88 -33.71
CA GLY A 86 -18.84 -7.90 -34.67
C GLY A 86 -20.31 -7.55 -34.49
N TYR A 87 -20.76 -6.64 -35.29
CA TYR A 87 -22.18 -6.29 -35.37
C TYR A 87 -22.94 -7.39 -36.11
N ASN A 88 -24.05 -7.88 -35.52
CA ASN A 88 -24.89 -8.88 -36.19
C ASN A 88 -25.76 -8.18 -37.23
N ILE A 89 -25.51 -8.51 -38.52
CA ILE A 89 -26.31 -8.01 -39.62
C ILE A 89 -27.01 -9.20 -40.31
N GLY A 90 -28.34 -9.20 -40.30
CA GLY A 90 -29.15 -10.20 -40.96
C GLY A 90 -29.23 -11.55 -40.22
N PHE A 91 -29.71 -12.58 -40.95
CA PHE A 91 -29.88 -13.92 -40.40
C PHE A 91 -29.00 -14.89 -41.17
N SER A 92 -28.46 -15.88 -40.44
CA SER A 92 -27.77 -17.02 -41.06
C SER A 92 -28.76 -17.94 -41.79
N ASN A 93 -28.24 -18.85 -42.60
CA ASN A 93 -29.08 -19.86 -43.30
C ASN A 93 -29.89 -20.73 -42.33
N SER A 94 -29.53 -20.78 -41.07
CA SER A 94 -30.26 -21.50 -40.01
C SER A 94 -31.33 -20.63 -39.30
N GLY A 95 -31.54 -19.38 -39.73
CA GLY A 95 -32.50 -18.45 -39.12
C GLY A 95 -32.04 -17.78 -37.84
N ALA A 96 -30.81 -18.06 -37.37
CA ALA A 96 -30.21 -17.36 -36.25
C ALA A 96 -29.61 -16.01 -36.73
N LEU A 97 -29.48 -15.03 -35.81
CA LEU A 97 -28.79 -13.77 -36.10
C LEU A 97 -27.36 -14.08 -36.59
N GLY A 98 -27.07 -13.69 -37.83
CA GLY A 98 -25.76 -13.89 -38.44
C GLY A 98 -24.74 -12.90 -37.91
N GLY A 99 -23.59 -13.41 -37.45
CA GLY A 99 -22.45 -12.56 -37.12
C GLY A 99 -21.70 -12.16 -38.37
N VAL A 100 -21.45 -10.89 -38.58
CA VAL A 100 -20.63 -10.41 -39.66
C VAL A 100 -19.27 -10.00 -39.14
N GLY A 101 -18.32 -10.89 -39.33
CA GLY A 101 -16.90 -10.61 -39.16
C GLY A 101 -16.50 -10.24 -37.73
N ASN A 102 -15.23 -10.13 -37.52
CA ASN A 102 -14.66 -9.68 -36.25
C ASN A 102 -14.75 -8.16 -36.13
N GLY A 103 -15.33 -7.69 -35.03
CA GLY A 103 -15.38 -6.26 -34.73
C GLY A 103 -14.02 -5.75 -34.24
N ILE A 104 -13.83 -4.44 -34.33
CA ILE A 104 -12.67 -3.75 -33.78
C ILE A 104 -13.13 -3.10 -32.50
N THR A 105 -12.44 -3.36 -31.38
CA THR A 105 -12.69 -2.72 -30.09
C THR A 105 -11.40 -2.18 -29.49
N GLU A 106 -11.53 -1.16 -28.66
CA GLU A 106 -10.44 -0.62 -27.90
C GLU A 106 -9.98 -1.64 -26.83
N ALA A 107 -8.72 -2.06 -26.92
CA ALA A 107 -8.13 -2.98 -25.94
C ALA A 107 -7.43 -2.25 -24.80
N GLN A 108 -6.93 -1.06 -25.07
CA GLN A 108 -6.28 -0.19 -24.09
C GLN A 108 -6.48 1.27 -24.49
N PHE A 109 -7.01 2.06 -23.55
CA PHE A 109 -7.10 3.51 -23.74
C PHE A 109 -5.70 4.13 -23.55
N GLU A 110 -5.35 5.09 -24.40
CA GLU A 110 -4.08 5.79 -24.28
C GLU A 110 -4.01 6.67 -23.04
N SER A 111 -2.90 6.63 -22.33
CA SER A 111 -2.64 7.44 -21.15
C SER A 111 -1.27 8.13 -21.27
N PRO A 112 -1.13 9.16 -22.13
CA PRO A 112 0.16 9.72 -22.53
C PRO A 112 0.87 10.54 -21.45
N PHE A 113 0.16 10.91 -20.37
CA PHE A 113 0.67 11.77 -19.30
C PHE A 113 1.17 10.98 -18.08
N LEU A 114 1.27 9.66 -18.21
CA LEU A 114 1.77 8.83 -17.10
C LEU A 114 3.24 9.13 -16.82
N SER A 115 3.56 9.16 -15.53
CA SER A 115 4.89 9.43 -15.01
C SER A 115 5.19 8.56 -13.78
N TRP A 116 6.35 8.79 -13.20
CA TRP A 116 6.83 8.11 -12.01
C TRP A 116 5.88 8.27 -10.81
N GLU A 117 5.62 7.19 -10.09
CA GLU A 117 5.16 7.29 -8.71
C GLU A 117 6.30 7.87 -7.87
N ILE A 118 6.00 8.80 -6.99
CA ILE A 118 6.98 9.51 -6.18
C ILE A 118 6.73 9.19 -4.70
N GLU A 119 7.78 8.78 -4.00
CA GLU A 119 7.74 8.68 -2.54
C GLU A 119 8.69 9.69 -1.91
N ASP A 120 8.12 10.67 -1.19
CA ASP A 120 8.85 11.61 -0.36
C ASP A 120 9.04 10.99 1.03
N LYS A 121 10.29 10.74 1.42
CA LYS A 121 10.70 10.08 2.67
C LYS A 121 11.28 11.10 3.63
N ARG A 122 10.91 10.96 4.91
CA ARG A 122 11.48 11.73 6.02
C ARG A 122 11.76 10.78 7.15
N ASN A 123 12.97 10.84 7.69
CA ASN A 123 13.38 10.01 8.82
C ASN A 123 14.08 10.87 9.86
N PHE A 124 13.76 10.62 11.13
CA PHE A 124 14.45 11.19 12.27
C PHE A 124 14.90 10.04 13.16
N GLY A 125 16.21 9.91 13.40
CA GLY A 125 16.80 8.82 14.15
C GLY A 125 17.62 9.30 15.34
N ILE A 126 17.62 8.47 16.39
CA ILE A 126 18.46 8.63 17.57
C ILE A 126 19.25 7.34 17.76
N ASP A 127 20.58 7.46 17.87
CA ASP A 127 21.46 6.36 18.25
C ASP A 127 21.99 6.61 19.66
N LEU A 128 21.70 5.69 20.57
CA LEU A 128 22.13 5.71 21.96
C LEU A 128 23.03 4.52 22.26
N GLY A 129 24.24 4.80 22.74
CA GLY A 129 25.11 3.79 23.34
C GLY A 129 25.24 4.05 24.84
N LEU A 130 24.94 3.06 25.64
CA LEU A 130 25.01 3.16 27.10
C LEU A 130 26.09 2.22 27.65
N PHE A 131 26.75 2.65 28.75
CA PHE A 131 27.72 1.86 29.50
C PHE A 131 28.83 1.31 28.60
N ASP A 132 29.57 2.17 27.90
CA ASP A 132 30.60 1.83 26.91
C ASP A 132 30.08 0.92 25.79
N ASN A 133 28.89 1.26 25.26
CA ASN A 133 28.18 0.54 24.20
C ASN A 133 27.81 -0.92 24.55
N ARG A 134 27.68 -1.25 25.85
CA ARG A 134 27.08 -2.53 26.25
C ARG A 134 25.62 -2.63 25.84
N ILE A 135 24.94 -1.49 25.80
CA ILE A 135 23.58 -1.35 25.30
C ILE A 135 23.65 -0.36 24.12
N ASP A 136 23.31 -0.80 22.93
CA ASP A 136 23.20 0.05 21.73
C ASP A 136 21.75 0.04 21.26
N LEU A 137 21.08 1.18 21.39
CA LEU A 137 19.69 1.40 21.01
C LEU A 137 19.62 2.40 19.85
N GLN A 138 18.99 2.00 18.77
CA GLN A 138 18.65 2.86 17.65
C GLN A 138 17.13 2.98 17.56
N VAL A 139 16.62 4.19 17.44
CA VAL A 139 15.20 4.46 17.24
C VAL A 139 15.05 5.42 16.08
N ASP A 140 14.24 5.05 15.12
CA ASP A 140 13.96 5.83 13.92
C ASP A 140 12.45 6.07 13.81
N TYR A 141 12.06 7.34 13.70
CA TYR A 141 10.71 7.73 13.31
C TYR A 141 10.71 8.06 11.83
N PHE A 142 9.84 7.43 11.06
CA PHE A 142 9.70 7.69 9.64
C PHE A 142 8.30 8.21 9.29
N ASN A 143 8.25 9.07 8.26
CA ASN A 143 7.03 9.58 7.67
C ASN A 143 7.22 9.69 6.16
N ASN A 144 6.62 8.76 5.45
CA ASN A 144 6.70 8.62 4.01
C ASN A 144 5.36 8.97 3.37
N LYS A 145 5.41 9.74 2.29
CA LYS A 145 4.24 10.06 1.49
C LYS A 145 4.47 9.63 0.06
N ARG A 146 3.76 8.59 -0.37
CA ARG A 146 3.72 8.14 -1.76
C ARG A 146 2.60 8.87 -2.46
N LYS A 147 2.90 9.50 -3.58
CA LYS A 147 1.99 10.27 -4.42
C LYS A 147 2.14 9.85 -5.88
N ASP A 148 1.21 10.31 -6.69
CA ASP A 148 1.17 10.00 -8.12
C ASP A 148 1.10 8.48 -8.36
N ILE A 149 0.45 7.73 -7.43
CA ILE A 149 0.27 6.29 -7.56
C ILE A 149 -0.62 6.01 -8.77
N LEU A 150 -0.16 5.09 -9.62
CA LEU A 150 -0.87 4.70 -10.81
C LEU A 150 -2.16 3.96 -10.47
N LEU A 151 -3.28 4.53 -10.87
CA LEU A 151 -4.61 3.95 -10.67
C LEU A 151 -5.42 4.00 -11.95
N GLN A 152 -6.23 2.97 -12.18
CA GLN A 152 -7.27 3.02 -13.20
C GLN A 152 -8.45 3.84 -12.68
N ARG A 153 -8.95 4.76 -13.52
CA ARG A 153 -10.06 5.66 -13.14
C ARG A 153 -11.36 4.88 -13.07
N ASN A 154 -12.00 4.90 -11.89
CA ASN A 154 -13.25 4.19 -11.63
C ASN A 154 -14.47 5.16 -11.54
N THR A 155 -14.21 6.47 -11.49
CA THR A 155 -15.26 7.50 -11.38
C THR A 155 -15.74 8.01 -12.74
N VAL A 156 -15.15 7.53 -13.83
CA VAL A 156 -15.59 7.87 -15.18
C VAL A 156 -16.90 7.14 -15.47
N SER A 157 -17.91 7.90 -15.91
CA SER A 157 -19.25 7.35 -16.19
C SER A 157 -19.23 6.41 -17.40
N ASN A 158 -19.95 5.29 -17.31
CA ASN A 158 -20.09 4.32 -18.40
C ASN A 158 -20.75 4.92 -19.66
N VAL A 159 -21.50 6.04 -19.53
CA VAL A 159 -22.09 6.72 -20.70
C VAL A 159 -21.06 7.37 -21.63
N THR A 160 -19.79 7.49 -21.18
CA THR A 160 -18.69 7.97 -22.03
C THR A 160 -18.30 6.96 -23.11
N GLY A 161 -18.73 5.70 -22.97
CA GLY A 161 -18.48 4.64 -23.94
C GLY A 161 -17.09 4.02 -23.91
N PHE A 162 -16.27 4.35 -22.92
CA PHE A 162 -14.95 3.69 -22.76
C PHE A 162 -15.13 2.21 -22.52
N GLN A 163 -14.45 1.39 -23.34
CA GLN A 163 -14.34 -0.05 -23.12
C GLN A 163 -13.31 -0.39 -22.04
N GLN A 164 -12.28 0.41 -21.95
CA GLN A 164 -11.23 0.33 -20.92
C GLN A 164 -11.08 1.71 -20.27
N MET A 165 -11.11 1.73 -18.94
CA MET A 165 -10.92 2.97 -18.20
C MET A 165 -9.47 3.45 -18.27
N PRO A 166 -9.23 4.77 -18.42
CA PRO A 166 -7.87 5.32 -18.53
C PRO A 166 -7.10 5.16 -17.22
N TRP A 167 -5.79 5.06 -17.35
CA TRP A 167 -4.86 5.07 -16.23
C TRP A 167 -4.40 6.49 -15.94
N GLN A 168 -4.22 6.81 -14.68
CA GLN A 168 -3.75 8.12 -14.24
C GLN A 168 -2.92 8.01 -12.95
N ASN A 169 -1.91 8.86 -12.81
CA ASN A 169 -1.19 9.08 -11.57
C ASN A 169 -2.05 9.94 -10.65
N PHE A 170 -2.74 9.32 -9.70
CA PHE A 170 -3.75 9.99 -8.88
C PHE A 170 -3.67 9.66 -7.40
N GLY A 171 -3.36 8.41 -7.04
CA GLY A 171 -3.41 7.92 -5.66
C GLY A 171 -2.37 8.56 -4.75
N ILE A 172 -2.74 8.75 -3.48
CA ILE A 172 -1.83 9.24 -2.44
C ILE A 172 -1.98 8.36 -1.20
N VAL A 173 -0.85 7.86 -0.71
CA VAL A 173 -0.78 7.06 0.52
C VAL A 173 0.31 7.61 1.43
N LYS A 174 -0.01 7.74 2.71
CA LYS A 174 0.94 8.07 3.76
C LYS A 174 1.30 6.83 4.54
N ASN A 175 2.57 6.67 4.92
CA ASN A 175 3.03 5.63 5.83
C ASN A 175 3.94 6.25 6.87
N GLN A 176 3.66 6.02 8.14
CA GLN A 176 4.45 6.54 9.25
C GLN A 176 4.60 5.48 10.32
N GLY A 177 5.71 5.56 11.05
CA GLY A 177 5.98 4.56 12.07
C GLY A 177 7.27 4.81 12.84
N VAL A 178 7.58 3.83 13.66
CA VAL A 178 8.80 3.78 14.46
C VAL A 178 9.45 2.43 14.27
N ASP A 179 10.75 2.47 13.98
CA ASP A 179 11.63 1.31 13.99
C ASP A 179 12.59 1.43 15.16
N ALA A 180 12.80 0.36 15.90
CA ALA A 180 13.78 0.32 16.97
C ALA A 180 14.61 -0.95 16.89
N SER A 181 15.90 -0.82 17.15
CA SER A 181 16.81 -1.96 17.31
C SER A 181 17.60 -1.81 18.60
N LEU A 182 17.67 -2.89 19.37
CA LEU A 182 18.38 -2.97 20.62
C LEU A 182 19.44 -4.07 20.49
N ASN A 183 20.71 -3.74 20.74
CA ASN A 183 21.80 -4.69 20.88
C ASN A 183 22.33 -4.62 22.30
N LEU A 184 22.41 -5.77 22.95
CA LEU A 184 22.97 -5.94 24.27
C LEU A 184 24.24 -6.78 24.17
N ASN A 185 25.34 -6.27 24.73
CA ASN A 185 26.62 -6.97 24.78
C ASN A 185 27.15 -6.94 26.21
N TYR A 186 27.32 -8.08 26.82
CA TYR A 186 27.80 -8.19 28.17
C TYR A 186 28.85 -9.29 28.30
N LYS A 187 29.96 -9.00 28.98
CA LYS A 187 31.04 -9.96 29.23
C LYS A 187 31.05 -10.37 30.68
N VAL A 188 30.94 -11.69 30.92
CA VAL A 188 31.02 -12.30 32.25
C VAL A 188 32.23 -13.21 32.27
N GLY A 189 33.32 -12.74 32.87
CA GLY A 189 34.59 -13.48 32.86
C GLY A 189 35.09 -13.63 31.41
N GLU A 190 35.22 -14.87 30.95
CA GLU A 190 35.63 -15.20 29.58
C GLU A 190 34.45 -15.35 28.61
N VAL A 191 33.21 -15.36 29.11
CA VAL A 191 32.01 -15.57 28.31
C VAL A 191 31.48 -14.23 27.82
N ASN A 192 31.29 -14.11 26.50
CA ASN A 192 30.59 -12.96 25.87
C ASN A 192 29.12 -13.34 25.62
N LEU A 193 28.22 -12.59 26.20
CA LEU A 193 26.77 -12.71 26.02
C LEU A 193 26.31 -11.58 25.11
N SER A 194 25.53 -11.91 24.07
CA SER A 194 24.91 -10.92 23.21
C SER A 194 23.43 -11.25 22.98
N ALA A 195 22.59 -10.22 22.96
CA ALA A 195 21.20 -10.34 22.59
C ALA A 195 20.82 -9.19 21.64
N ARG A 196 19.95 -9.45 20.67
CA ARG A 196 19.43 -8.46 19.74
C ARG A 196 17.90 -8.54 19.70
N GLY A 197 17.26 -7.39 19.78
CA GLY A 197 15.82 -7.23 19.59
C GLY A 197 15.55 -6.17 18.53
N ASN A 198 14.53 -6.39 17.69
CA ASN A 198 14.02 -5.41 16.73
C ASN A 198 12.53 -5.21 16.98
N PHE A 199 12.09 -3.97 16.86
CA PHE A 199 10.70 -3.58 16.97
C PHE A 199 10.35 -2.67 15.81
N THR A 200 9.25 -2.96 15.11
CA THR A 200 8.72 -2.12 14.04
C THR A 200 7.24 -1.91 14.27
N PHE A 201 6.82 -0.66 14.26
CA PHE A 201 5.42 -0.27 14.23
C PHE A 201 5.18 0.69 13.07
N ALA A 202 4.34 0.29 12.13
CA ALA A 202 4.00 1.10 10.95
C ALA A 202 2.49 1.21 10.78
N ARG A 203 2.03 2.39 10.38
CA ARG A 203 0.63 2.63 10.03
C ARG A 203 0.56 3.42 8.74
N ASN A 204 -0.11 2.85 7.76
CA ASN A 204 -0.42 3.53 6.51
C ASN A 204 -1.86 4.06 6.50
N GLU A 205 -2.11 5.03 5.61
CA GLU A 205 -3.41 5.66 5.39
C GLU A 205 -3.54 6.08 3.94
N ILE A 206 -4.66 5.78 3.33
CA ILE A 206 -5.02 6.23 1.99
C ILE A 206 -5.53 7.67 2.10
N LEU A 207 -4.78 8.63 1.54
CA LEU A 207 -5.17 10.03 1.54
C LEU A 207 -6.02 10.39 0.32
N GLU A 208 -5.69 9.82 -0.85
CA GLU A 208 -6.45 10.02 -2.09
C GLU A 208 -6.60 8.69 -2.82
N TYR A 209 -7.82 8.44 -3.25
CA TYR A 209 -8.21 7.26 -4.03
C TYR A 209 -9.35 7.61 -4.97
N ASP A 210 -9.36 7.05 -6.18
CA ASP A 210 -10.43 7.28 -7.14
C ASP A 210 -11.63 6.38 -6.83
N GLN A 211 -12.61 6.93 -6.16
CA GLN A 211 -13.86 6.23 -5.84
C GLN A 211 -15.05 7.20 -5.88
N VAL A 212 -16.19 6.66 -6.26
CA VAL A 212 -17.48 7.38 -6.12
C VAL A 212 -17.79 7.51 -4.63
N PRO A 213 -18.31 8.67 -4.18
CA PRO A 213 -18.75 8.86 -2.80
C PRO A 213 -19.67 7.71 -2.35
N GLN A 214 -19.38 7.13 -1.21
CA GLN A 214 -20.13 5.99 -0.68
C GLN A 214 -21.30 6.47 0.19
N VAL A 215 -22.40 5.71 0.17
CA VAL A 215 -23.57 6.00 1.01
C VAL A 215 -23.22 5.92 2.50
N TYR A 216 -22.33 5.00 2.85
CA TYR A 216 -21.91 4.76 4.23
C TYR A 216 -20.42 5.07 4.41
N PRO A 217 -20.04 5.85 5.46
CA PRO A 217 -18.65 6.23 5.69
C PRO A 217 -17.67 5.06 5.82
N TRP A 218 -18.14 3.92 6.38
CA TRP A 218 -17.29 2.73 6.53
C TRP A 218 -16.98 2.01 5.20
N LEU A 219 -17.66 2.35 4.10
CA LEU A 219 -17.35 1.84 2.76
C LEU A 219 -16.30 2.71 2.04
N GLU A 220 -16.03 3.91 2.56
CA GLU A 220 -14.97 4.78 2.03
C GLU A 220 -13.59 4.09 2.16
N LYS A 221 -12.78 4.21 1.10
CA LYS A 221 -11.37 3.77 1.12
C LYS A 221 -10.44 4.86 1.64
N LYS A 222 -10.77 6.13 1.33
CA LYS A 222 -10.05 7.29 1.84
C LYS A 222 -10.10 7.33 3.37
N GLY A 223 -8.95 7.55 4.02
CA GLY A 223 -8.81 7.51 5.48
C GLY A 223 -8.63 6.12 6.07
N THR A 224 -8.75 5.05 5.27
CA THR A 224 -8.51 3.69 5.73
C THR A 224 -7.07 3.23 5.46
N ARG A 225 -6.68 2.11 6.04
CA ARG A 225 -5.39 1.47 5.75
C ARG A 225 -5.43 0.74 4.40
N LEU A 226 -4.28 0.65 3.74
CA LEU A 226 -4.10 -0.28 2.63
C LEU A 226 -4.40 -1.71 3.12
N ASN A 227 -5.08 -2.49 2.27
CA ASN A 227 -5.41 -3.88 2.56
C ASN A 227 -6.23 -4.08 3.85
N SER A 228 -6.99 -3.07 4.29
CA SER A 228 -7.93 -3.25 5.39
C SER A 228 -9.08 -4.18 4.96
N TRP A 229 -9.31 -5.20 5.77
CA TRP A 229 -10.45 -6.09 5.59
C TRP A 229 -11.74 -5.37 6.01
N LYS A 230 -12.74 -5.45 5.17
CA LYS A 230 -14.12 -5.04 5.49
C LYS A 230 -14.95 -6.30 5.61
N LEU A 231 -15.26 -6.66 6.82
CA LEU A 231 -15.97 -7.89 7.14
C LEU A 231 -17.28 -7.53 7.83
N TYR A 232 -18.24 -8.43 7.73
CA TYR A 232 -19.44 -8.37 8.55
C TYR A 232 -19.10 -8.75 9.99
N ILE A 233 -19.75 -8.12 10.94
CA ILE A 233 -19.67 -8.52 12.35
C ILE A 233 -20.74 -9.58 12.54
N ALA A 234 -20.34 -10.76 13.03
CA ALA A 234 -21.28 -11.80 13.36
C ALA A 234 -22.16 -11.35 14.53
N ASP A 235 -23.48 -11.42 14.37
CA ASP A 235 -24.45 -11.05 15.39
C ASP A 235 -24.81 -12.25 16.28
N GLY A 236 -24.53 -13.46 15.81
CA GLY A 236 -24.73 -14.69 16.53
C GLY A 236 -24.80 -15.91 15.60
N LEU A 237 -25.10 -17.06 16.20
CA LEU A 237 -25.36 -18.30 15.46
C LEU A 237 -26.87 -18.48 15.29
N TYR A 238 -27.30 -18.92 14.13
CA TYR A 238 -28.65 -19.33 13.94
C TYR A 238 -28.96 -20.55 14.82
N THR A 239 -30.06 -20.48 15.55
CA THR A 239 -30.57 -21.58 16.38
C THR A 239 -31.65 -22.35 15.66
N ALA A 240 -32.02 -23.52 16.16
CA ALA A 240 -33.15 -24.27 15.60
C ALA A 240 -34.49 -23.51 15.71
N ASP A 241 -34.57 -22.58 16.68
CA ASP A 241 -35.75 -21.75 16.90
C ASP A 241 -35.96 -20.66 15.82
N ASP A 242 -34.93 -20.34 15.04
CA ASP A 242 -35.00 -19.38 13.95
C ASP A 242 -35.61 -19.98 12.67
N PHE A 243 -35.84 -21.28 12.64
CA PHE A 243 -36.34 -22.02 11.47
C PHE A 243 -37.68 -22.69 11.70
N ASN A 244 -38.45 -22.78 10.61
CA ASN A 244 -39.51 -23.77 10.44
C ASN A 244 -38.86 -25.03 9.85
N ILE A 245 -38.77 -26.09 10.64
CA ILE A 245 -38.10 -27.32 10.24
C ILE A 245 -39.17 -28.30 9.78
N THR A 246 -39.09 -28.79 8.56
CA THR A 246 -39.98 -29.80 7.98
C THR A 246 -39.18 -31.01 7.53
N GLY A 247 -39.83 -32.20 7.52
CA GLY A 247 -39.19 -33.46 7.18
C GLY A 247 -38.40 -34.09 8.35
N GLU A 248 -37.94 -35.31 8.17
CA GLU A 248 -37.19 -36.08 9.16
C GLU A 248 -35.86 -36.61 8.60
N GLY A 249 -34.90 -36.83 9.48
CA GLY A 249 -33.59 -37.40 9.14
C GLY A 249 -32.82 -36.58 8.13
N LEU A 250 -32.38 -37.20 7.05
CA LEU A 250 -31.60 -36.55 5.98
C LEU A 250 -32.43 -35.66 5.04
N ASN A 251 -33.77 -35.75 5.12
CA ASN A 251 -34.70 -34.98 4.29
C ASN A 251 -35.23 -33.73 5.01
N ARG A 252 -34.57 -33.28 6.09
CA ARG A 252 -34.92 -32.04 6.78
C ARG A 252 -34.70 -30.83 5.88
N GLN A 253 -35.76 -30.01 5.79
CA GLN A 253 -35.71 -28.71 5.15
C GLN A 253 -35.79 -27.62 6.22
N TYR A 254 -34.98 -26.60 6.06
CA TYR A 254 -34.89 -25.47 6.97
C TYR A 254 -35.35 -24.22 6.26
N GLU A 255 -36.39 -23.58 6.73
CA GLU A 255 -36.94 -22.33 6.24
C GLU A 255 -36.88 -21.30 7.36
N LEU A 256 -36.24 -20.12 7.10
CA LEU A 256 -36.17 -19.06 8.09
C LEU A 256 -37.56 -18.55 8.45
N LYS A 257 -37.80 -18.34 9.74
CA LYS A 257 -39.05 -17.74 10.21
C LYS A 257 -39.17 -16.29 9.73
N PRO A 258 -40.41 -15.80 9.53
CA PRO A 258 -40.63 -14.39 9.18
C PRO A 258 -40.01 -13.47 10.23
N GLY A 259 -39.22 -12.49 9.75
CA GLY A 259 -38.52 -11.50 10.58
C GLY A 259 -37.09 -11.88 10.96
N VAL A 260 -36.65 -13.10 10.72
CA VAL A 260 -35.23 -13.47 10.86
C VAL A 260 -34.49 -13.04 9.59
N VAL A 261 -33.52 -12.15 9.75
CA VAL A 261 -32.73 -11.60 8.63
C VAL A 261 -31.55 -12.53 8.35
N SER A 262 -31.34 -12.89 7.08
CA SER A 262 -30.16 -13.64 6.64
C SER A 262 -29.24 -12.74 5.80
N GLY A 263 -27.97 -12.71 6.15
CA GLY A 263 -26.91 -12.16 5.31
C GLY A 263 -26.45 -13.13 4.22
N LEU A 264 -26.89 -14.39 4.24
CA LEU A 264 -26.56 -15.41 3.26
C LEU A 264 -27.67 -15.53 2.22
N SER A 265 -27.31 -15.77 0.98
CA SER A 265 -28.24 -15.77 -0.17
C SER A 265 -29.16 -16.99 -0.20
N SER A 266 -28.74 -18.13 0.35
CA SER A 266 -29.54 -19.38 0.40
C SER A 266 -28.87 -20.44 1.27
N GLY A 267 -29.67 -21.44 1.71
CA GLY A 267 -29.14 -22.65 2.32
C GLY A 267 -28.69 -22.52 3.77
N VAL A 268 -29.17 -21.49 4.46
CA VAL A 268 -28.87 -21.26 5.89
C VAL A 268 -29.39 -22.37 6.76
N ARG A 269 -28.63 -22.81 7.75
CA ARG A 269 -28.98 -23.90 8.66
C ARG A 269 -28.67 -23.49 10.10
N PRO A 270 -29.29 -24.16 11.10
CA PRO A 270 -28.89 -24.00 12.49
C PRO A 270 -27.40 -24.27 12.69
N GLY A 271 -26.70 -23.33 13.34
CA GLY A 271 -25.26 -23.34 13.54
C GLY A 271 -24.45 -22.50 12.55
N ASP A 272 -25.06 -21.96 11.49
CA ASP A 272 -24.45 -20.97 10.62
C ASP A 272 -24.39 -19.58 11.31
N ILE A 273 -23.51 -18.69 10.79
CA ILE A 273 -23.28 -17.33 11.32
C ILE A 273 -23.90 -16.30 10.39
#